data_ced2d59a8d43f7656b07973204758ba9
#
_entry.id   ced2d59a8d43f7656b07973204758ba9
#
_cell.length_a   1.000
_cell.length_b   1.000
_cell.length_c   1.000
_cell.angle_alpha   90.00
_cell.angle_beta   90.00
_cell.angle_gamma   90.00
#
_symmetry.space_group_name_H-M   'P 1'
#
loop_
_entity.id
_entity.type
_entity.pdbx_description
1 polymer ?
#
loop_
_entity_poly.entity_id
_entity_poly.type
_entity_poly.pdbx_seq_one_letter_code
_entity_poly.pdbx_strand_id
1 'polypeptide(L)'
;MVYGLPYKGSKNIIAKRIVDALPSGTNFLDCCCGGGAIVQAATLSGKFNTVTGYDINKSIIGLLQATMVDFGKIDYENFPVVSKEEFCAARDRNETINDFLIQYTCSFGNNGTTYLWGEHKTKYKTLMHNAIALPTMDQRRQALRDFMRCLVKDRLSNAELENLTVLDQATSLNRIHKVENTMRSRKSKTKLDLVCGSMFDIPFEKYDVIYFDPPYVGTSCYNKKNFDFIRFRKLLQVLKDMGKTVFVSEYNQPAEGFTEVKSFVKMMLMNSKGNIPVQEKLFYGGSKEQYNSLEGLSTLSEPDIDTTVLDDTDERAGEVETDRGVV
;
A
#
# COMPACT_ATOMS: atom_id res chain seq x y z
N MET A 1 -0.10 9.85 -8.33
CA MET A 1 -0.37 9.81 -6.86
C MET A 1 -0.28 8.37 -6.39
N VAL A 2 0.37 8.11 -5.26
CA VAL A 2 0.44 6.79 -4.63
C VAL A 2 -0.68 6.69 -3.58
N TYR A 3 -1.51 5.66 -3.67
CA TYR A 3 -2.68 5.46 -2.82
C TYR A 3 -2.42 4.50 -1.66
N GLY A 4 -3.15 4.68 -0.58
CA GLY A 4 -3.17 3.79 0.59
C GLY A 4 -1.90 3.83 1.45
N LEU A 5 -1.99 3.16 2.57
CA LEU A 5 -0.90 3.02 3.53
C LEU A 5 0.19 2.08 2.99
N PRO A 6 1.42 2.18 3.52
CA PRO A 6 2.45 1.17 3.29
C PRO A 6 1.94 -0.20 3.75
N TYR A 7 1.79 -1.13 2.82
CA TYR A 7 1.23 -2.45 3.09
C TYR A 7 1.70 -3.46 2.05
N LYS A 8 2.06 -4.65 2.48
CA LYS A 8 2.50 -5.73 1.59
C LYS A 8 1.36 -6.13 0.65
N GLY A 9 1.63 -6.18 -0.65
CA GLY A 9 0.61 -6.51 -1.67
C GLY A 9 -0.28 -5.36 -2.10
N SER A 10 -0.04 -4.13 -1.58
CA SER A 10 -0.87 -2.96 -1.90
C SER A 10 -0.99 -2.69 -3.41
N LYS A 11 -2.17 -2.26 -3.85
CA LYS A 11 -2.48 -1.78 -5.22
C LYS A 11 -2.13 -0.30 -5.43
N ASN A 12 -1.22 0.24 -4.64
CA ASN A 12 -0.94 1.65 -4.46
C ASN A 12 -0.75 2.47 -5.77
N ILE A 13 -0.09 1.89 -6.78
CA ILE A 13 0.20 2.55 -8.05
C ILE A 13 -0.98 2.43 -9.02
N ILE A 14 -1.67 1.29 -9.01
CA ILE A 14 -2.73 0.98 -9.97
C ILE A 14 -4.15 1.22 -9.41
N ALA A 15 -4.29 1.65 -8.15
CA ALA A 15 -5.59 1.81 -7.49
C ALA A 15 -6.56 2.72 -8.27
N LYS A 16 -6.07 3.88 -8.75
CA LYS A 16 -6.89 4.77 -9.56
C LYS A 16 -7.38 4.08 -10.84
N ARG A 17 -6.48 3.39 -11.55
CA ARG A 17 -6.80 2.69 -12.80
C ARG A 17 -7.81 1.56 -12.59
N ILE A 18 -7.72 0.85 -11.44
CA ILE A 18 -8.73 -0.14 -11.06
C ILE A 18 -10.07 0.54 -10.82
N VAL A 19 -10.12 1.59 -10.00
CA VAL A 19 -11.37 2.31 -9.68
C VAL A 19 -11.98 2.94 -10.94
N ASP A 20 -11.17 3.47 -11.85
CA ASP A 20 -11.63 3.99 -13.13
C ASP A 20 -12.32 2.90 -13.99
N ALA A 21 -11.87 1.65 -13.87
CA ALA A 21 -12.45 0.49 -14.54
C ALA A 21 -13.71 -0.09 -13.85
N LEU A 22 -14.07 0.40 -12.66
CA LEU A 22 -15.32 0.02 -11.99
C LEU A 22 -16.47 0.93 -12.45
N PRO A 23 -17.72 0.46 -12.48
CA PRO A 23 -18.88 1.31 -12.70
C PRO A 23 -19.11 2.27 -11.55
N SER A 24 -19.94 3.29 -11.75
CA SER A 24 -20.47 4.09 -10.66
C SER A 24 -21.55 3.32 -9.89
N GLY A 25 -21.79 3.69 -8.64
CA GLY A 25 -22.83 3.06 -7.80
C GLY A 25 -23.10 3.87 -6.54
N THR A 26 -24.09 3.45 -5.76
CA THR A 26 -24.38 4.08 -4.48
C THR A 26 -23.44 3.61 -3.40
N ASN A 27 -23.28 2.28 -3.26
CA ASN A 27 -22.52 1.66 -2.18
C ASN A 27 -21.44 0.74 -2.75
N PHE A 28 -20.18 1.16 -2.61
CA PHE A 28 -19.01 0.38 -2.98
C PHE A 28 -18.45 -0.39 -1.77
N LEU A 29 -18.02 -1.61 -2.01
CA LEU A 29 -17.39 -2.48 -1.02
C LEU A 29 -16.04 -2.98 -1.50
N ASP A 30 -15.00 -2.80 -0.69
CA ASP A 30 -13.70 -3.47 -0.79
C ASP A 30 -13.60 -4.51 0.33
N CYS A 31 -13.66 -5.80 -0.04
CA CYS A 31 -13.79 -6.92 0.91
C CYS A 31 -12.49 -7.33 1.58
N CYS A 32 -11.32 -6.90 1.06
CA CYS A 32 -9.99 -7.22 1.57
C CYS A 32 -9.11 -5.98 1.41
N CYS A 33 -9.48 -4.89 2.08
CA CYS A 33 -8.95 -3.57 1.76
C CYS A 33 -7.45 -3.39 2.08
N GLY A 34 -6.84 -4.24 2.91
CA GLY A 34 -5.43 -4.16 3.28
C GLY A 34 -5.01 -2.74 3.63
N GLY A 35 -4.00 -2.20 2.95
CA GLY A 35 -3.54 -0.82 3.14
C GLY A 35 -4.49 0.28 2.63
N GLY A 36 -5.70 -0.05 2.18
CA GLY A 36 -6.74 0.89 1.80
C GLY A 36 -6.49 1.65 0.50
N ALA A 37 -5.68 1.13 -0.40
CA ALA A 37 -5.36 1.82 -1.65
C ALA A 37 -6.60 1.99 -2.55
N ILE A 38 -7.39 0.95 -2.70
CA ILE A 38 -8.65 0.96 -3.46
C ILE A 38 -9.70 1.81 -2.73
N VAL A 39 -9.83 1.63 -1.42
CA VAL A 39 -10.72 2.43 -0.56
C VAL A 39 -10.44 3.93 -0.73
N GLN A 40 -9.18 4.35 -0.64
CA GLN A 40 -8.80 5.75 -0.83
C GLN A 40 -9.14 6.24 -2.24
N ALA A 41 -8.76 5.49 -3.27
CA ALA A 41 -9.03 5.86 -4.66
C ALA A 41 -10.53 5.97 -4.93
N ALA A 42 -11.34 5.02 -4.45
CA ALA A 42 -12.80 5.02 -4.57
C ALA A 42 -13.42 6.23 -3.85
N THR A 43 -12.98 6.53 -2.62
CA THR A 43 -13.46 7.69 -1.85
C THR A 43 -13.15 9.01 -2.57
N LEU A 44 -11.96 9.14 -3.16
CA LEU A 44 -11.54 10.35 -3.87
C LEU A 44 -12.19 10.50 -5.25
N SER A 45 -12.61 9.40 -5.87
CA SER A 45 -13.17 9.41 -7.23
C SER A 45 -14.52 10.11 -7.34
N GLY A 46 -15.30 10.14 -6.26
CA GLY A 46 -16.68 10.65 -6.27
C GLY A 46 -17.69 9.75 -7.00
N LYS A 47 -17.27 8.54 -7.46
CA LYS A 47 -18.15 7.59 -8.17
C LYS A 47 -19.20 6.93 -7.27
N PHE A 48 -19.01 7.02 -5.94
CA PHE A 48 -19.82 6.31 -4.94
C PHE A 48 -20.28 7.28 -3.84
N ASN A 49 -21.49 7.08 -3.33
CA ASN A 49 -21.99 7.81 -2.18
C ASN A 49 -21.35 7.28 -0.88
N THR A 50 -21.22 5.96 -0.79
CA THR A 50 -20.58 5.28 0.35
C THR A 50 -19.49 4.33 -0.17
N VAL A 51 -18.34 4.34 0.49
CA VAL A 51 -17.25 3.39 0.31
C VAL A 51 -17.06 2.67 1.63
N THR A 52 -17.09 1.34 1.62
CA THR A 52 -16.85 0.51 2.80
C THR A 52 -15.62 -0.38 2.54
N GLY A 53 -14.66 -0.37 3.46
CA GLY A 53 -13.51 -1.26 3.46
C GLY A 53 -13.61 -2.29 4.58
N TYR A 54 -13.48 -3.58 4.25
CA TYR A 54 -13.35 -4.67 5.20
C TYR A 54 -11.95 -5.25 5.17
N ASP A 55 -11.42 -5.56 6.33
CA ASP A 55 -10.24 -6.43 6.49
C ASP A 55 -10.29 -7.15 7.83
N ILE A 56 -9.78 -8.38 7.88
CA ILE A 56 -9.70 -9.15 9.11
C ILE A 56 -8.61 -8.63 10.06
N ASN A 57 -7.70 -7.84 9.55
CA ASN A 57 -6.55 -7.34 10.28
C ASN A 57 -6.89 -6.07 11.05
N LYS A 58 -7.07 -6.22 12.37
CA LYS A 58 -7.42 -5.14 13.30
C LYS A 58 -6.45 -3.96 13.24
N SER A 59 -5.14 -4.24 13.16
CA SER A 59 -4.13 -3.17 13.18
C SER A 59 -4.16 -2.32 11.91
N ILE A 60 -4.41 -2.92 10.74
CA ILE A 60 -4.52 -2.13 9.52
C ILE A 60 -5.80 -1.31 9.48
N ILE A 61 -6.93 -1.88 9.91
CA ILE A 61 -8.20 -1.14 10.01
C ILE A 61 -8.09 0.02 11.01
N GLY A 62 -7.47 -0.20 12.17
CA GLY A 62 -7.25 0.86 13.16
C GLY A 62 -6.37 1.99 12.63
N LEU A 63 -5.32 1.67 11.87
CA LEU A 63 -4.46 2.67 11.25
C LEU A 63 -5.16 3.41 10.10
N LEU A 64 -5.95 2.71 9.29
CA LEU A 64 -6.80 3.33 8.26
C LEU A 64 -7.84 4.28 8.87
N GLN A 65 -8.47 3.86 9.96
CA GLN A 65 -9.43 4.69 10.70
C GLN A 65 -8.78 6.00 11.16
N ALA A 66 -7.57 5.92 11.75
CA ALA A 66 -6.83 7.09 12.24
C ALA A 66 -6.37 8.03 11.12
N THR A 67 -6.12 7.50 9.91
CA THR A 67 -5.56 8.28 8.79
C THR A 67 -6.58 8.74 7.77
N MET A 68 -7.73 8.07 7.66
CA MET A 68 -8.71 8.37 6.62
C MET A 68 -10.05 8.90 7.15
N VAL A 69 -10.32 8.73 8.45
CA VAL A 69 -11.59 9.11 9.10
C VAL A 69 -11.35 9.99 10.32
N ASP A 70 -10.63 9.49 11.33
CA ASP A 70 -10.45 10.14 12.65
C ASP A 70 -9.09 10.88 12.71
N PHE A 71 -8.94 11.91 11.93
CA PHE A 71 -7.70 12.66 11.75
C PHE A 71 -7.08 13.22 13.04
N GLY A 72 -5.73 13.37 13.02
CA GLY A 72 -4.98 13.99 14.12
C GLY A 72 -4.72 13.07 15.30
N LYS A 73 -4.82 11.76 15.11
CA LYS A 73 -4.52 10.75 16.14
C LYS A 73 -3.05 10.31 16.15
N ILE A 74 -2.27 10.68 15.14
CA ILE A 74 -0.89 10.25 14.96
C ILE A 74 0.04 11.44 15.17
N ASP A 75 1.00 11.29 16.07
CA ASP A 75 2.10 12.25 16.24
C ASP A 75 3.25 11.90 15.26
N TYR A 76 3.25 12.57 14.12
CA TYR A 76 4.27 12.36 13.09
C TYR A 76 5.60 13.04 13.43
N GLU A 77 5.58 14.12 14.22
CA GLU A 77 6.76 14.94 14.50
C GLU A 77 7.67 14.29 15.53
N ASN A 78 7.10 13.61 16.51
CA ASN A 78 7.82 13.00 17.60
C ASN A 78 7.93 11.47 17.49
N PHE A 79 7.63 10.89 16.31
CA PHE A 79 7.72 9.44 16.14
C PHE A 79 9.18 8.97 16.24
N PRO A 80 9.54 8.13 17.23
CA PRO A 80 10.92 7.77 17.51
C PRO A 80 11.43 6.71 16.52
N VAL A 81 12.76 6.53 16.54
CA VAL A 81 13.34 5.30 15.99
C VAL A 81 12.99 4.15 16.92
N VAL A 82 12.36 3.14 16.38
CA VAL A 82 11.84 2.00 17.12
C VAL A 82 12.88 0.88 17.15
N SER A 83 13.21 0.39 18.33
CA SER A 83 14.05 -0.79 18.51
C SER A 83 13.31 -2.08 18.12
N LYS A 84 14.05 -3.19 17.97
CA LYS A 84 13.46 -4.50 17.72
C LYS A 84 12.56 -4.96 18.88
N GLU A 85 12.97 -4.68 20.10
CA GLU A 85 12.25 -5.00 21.33
C GLU A 85 10.92 -4.25 21.39
N GLU A 86 10.95 -2.93 21.11
CA GLU A 86 9.73 -2.10 21.04
C GLU A 86 8.81 -2.54 19.91
N PHE A 87 9.36 -2.88 18.73
CA PHE A 87 8.56 -3.43 17.63
C PHE A 87 7.88 -4.74 18.03
N CYS A 88 8.61 -5.69 18.64
CA CYS A 88 8.04 -6.94 19.11
C CYS A 88 6.95 -6.71 20.17
N ALA A 89 7.19 -5.81 21.12
CA ALA A 89 6.22 -5.46 22.16
C ALA A 89 4.94 -4.82 21.55
N ALA A 90 5.09 -3.90 20.59
CA ALA A 90 3.96 -3.27 19.91
C ALA A 90 3.16 -4.28 19.08
N ARG A 91 3.86 -5.17 18.34
CA ARG A 91 3.24 -6.25 17.55
C ARG A 91 2.43 -7.19 18.44
N ASP A 92 3.00 -7.62 19.57
CA ASP A 92 2.38 -8.63 20.44
C ASP A 92 1.23 -8.02 21.27
N ARG A 93 1.31 -6.76 21.65
CA ARG A 93 0.21 -6.01 22.28
C ARG A 93 -0.93 -5.72 21.32
N ASN A 94 -0.64 -5.15 20.16
CA ASN A 94 -1.59 -4.92 19.06
C ASN A 94 -2.91 -4.23 19.50
N GLU A 95 -2.84 -3.14 20.25
CA GLU A 95 -4.02 -2.51 20.86
C GLU A 95 -4.18 -1.04 20.48
N THR A 96 -3.09 -0.29 20.39
CA THR A 96 -3.11 1.16 20.21
C THR A 96 -2.78 1.58 18.78
N ILE A 97 -3.17 2.81 18.39
CA ILE A 97 -2.79 3.39 17.09
C ILE A 97 -1.25 3.45 16.95
N ASN A 98 -0.54 3.71 18.05
CA ASN A 98 0.91 3.72 18.04
C ASN A 98 1.49 2.32 17.81
N ASP A 99 0.89 1.27 18.36
CA ASP A 99 1.30 -0.12 18.06
C ASP A 99 1.10 -0.44 16.58
N PHE A 100 -0.02 -0.03 16.00
CA PHE A 100 -0.32 -0.23 14.59
C PHE A 100 0.64 0.54 13.70
N LEU A 101 0.93 1.79 14.06
CA LEU A 101 1.90 2.61 13.34
C LEU A 101 3.29 1.97 13.35
N ILE A 102 3.78 1.53 14.51
CA ILE A 102 5.05 0.81 14.66
C ILE A 102 5.08 -0.45 13.78
N GLN A 103 4.03 -1.26 13.80
CA GLN A 103 3.95 -2.49 13.01
C GLN A 103 4.16 -2.25 11.52
N TYR A 104 3.54 -1.23 10.95
CA TYR A 104 3.59 -1.00 9.50
C TYR A 104 4.74 -0.09 9.05
N THR A 105 5.24 0.78 9.89
CA THR A 105 6.41 1.61 9.55
C THR A 105 7.73 0.90 9.81
N CYS A 106 7.80 0.01 10.81
CA CYS A 106 9.02 -0.63 11.28
C CYS A 106 9.13 -2.11 10.90
N SER A 107 8.32 -2.58 9.95
CA SER A 107 8.40 -3.97 9.46
C SER A 107 8.96 -4.08 8.05
N PHE A 108 9.66 -5.18 7.80
CA PHE A 108 10.24 -5.50 6.49
C PHE A 108 9.15 -5.63 5.42
N GLY A 109 9.25 -4.81 4.38
CA GLY A 109 8.25 -4.76 3.32
C GLY A 109 6.84 -4.44 3.82
N ASN A 110 6.72 -3.71 4.94
CA ASN A 110 5.47 -3.31 5.58
C ASN A 110 4.50 -4.50 5.84
N ASN A 111 5.08 -5.64 6.26
CA ASN A 111 4.30 -6.87 6.51
C ASN A 111 3.67 -6.94 7.91
N GLY A 112 3.98 -6.01 8.80
CA GLY A 112 3.47 -5.93 10.18
C GLY A 112 4.00 -7.00 11.14
N THR A 113 4.90 -7.90 10.70
CA THR A 113 5.30 -9.07 11.50
C THR A 113 6.80 -9.20 11.72
N THR A 114 7.60 -8.84 10.74
CA THR A 114 9.06 -9.00 10.75
C THR A 114 9.73 -7.65 10.89
N TYR A 115 10.56 -7.48 11.91
CA TYR A 115 11.29 -6.21 12.12
C TYR A 115 12.16 -5.84 10.92
N LEU A 116 12.17 -4.56 10.60
CA LEU A 116 12.76 -3.99 9.39
C LEU A 116 14.27 -4.17 9.30
N TRP A 117 15.00 -4.06 10.42
CA TRP A 117 16.45 -3.91 10.42
C TRP A 117 17.19 -5.09 11.02
N GLY A 118 18.25 -5.54 10.33
CA GLY A 118 19.27 -6.41 10.92
C GLY A 118 20.21 -5.62 11.85
N GLU A 119 20.78 -6.29 12.84
CA GLU A 119 21.61 -5.69 13.91
C GLU A 119 22.77 -4.83 13.38
N HIS A 120 23.48 -5.29 12.37
CA HIS A 120 24.65 -4.59 11.81
C HIS A 120 24.34 -3.23 11.18
N LYS A 121 23.09 -3.00 10.77
CA LYS A 121 22.67 -1.80 10.05
C LYS A 121 21.90 -0.81 10.93
N THR A 122 21.50 -1.21 12.13
CA THR A 122 20.65 -0.40 13.02
C THR A 122 21.26 0.98 13.30
N LYS A 123 22.55 1.05 13.58
CA LYS A 123 23.27 2.29 13.84
C LYS A 123 23.13 3.33 12.70
N TYR A 124 23.37 2.90 11.47
CA TYR A 124 23.30 3.80 10.31
C TYR A 124 21.87 4.23 10.02
N LYS A 125 20.94 3.28 10.08
CA LYS A 125 19.52 3.54 9.86
C LYS A 125 18.94 4.48 10.92
N THR A 126 19.34 4.33 12.16
CA THR A 126 18.98 5.26 13.25
C THR A 126 19.43 6.68 12.95
N LEU A 127 20.70 6.87 12.59
CA LEU A 127 21.23 8.20 12.29
C LEU A 127 20.54 8.86 11.09
N MET A 128 20.25 8.09 10.05
CA MET A 128 19.53 8.62 8.88
C MET A 128 18.06 8.91 9.21
N HIS A 129 17.38 8.03 9.92
CA HIS A 129 16.01 8.31 10.36
C HIS A 129 15.97 9.64 11.13
N ASN A 130 16.90 9.83 12.06
CA ASN A 130 17.01 11.06 12.84
C ASN A 130 17.29 12.29 11.94
N ALA A 131 18.07 12.13 10.87
CA ALA A 131 18.32 13.21 9.92
C ALA A 131 17.05 13.62 9.15
N ILE A 132 16.03 12.77 9.07
CA ILE A 132 14.79 13.03 8.35
C ILE A 132 13.66 13.41 9.31
N ALA A 133 13.50 12.69 10.42
CA ALA A 133 12.31 12.71 11.25
C ALA A 133 12.44 13.58 12.51
N LEU A 134 13.65 13.96 12.96
CA LEU A 134 13.79 14.82 14.13
C LEU A 134 13.11 16.18 13.94
N PRO A 135 12.50 16.76 14.99
CA PRO A 135 11.62 17.92 14.86
C PRO A 135 12.32 19.16 14.32
N THR A 136 13.56 19.45 14.72
CA THR A 136 14.26 20.67 14.31
C THR A 136 15.31 20.42 13.22
N MET A 137 15.53 21.43 12.36
CA MET A 137 16.56 21.39 11.32
C MET A 137 17.97 21.21 11.89
N ASP A 138 18.25 21.75 13.05
CA ASP A 138 19.57 21.61 13.69
C ASP A 138 19.83 20.20 14.18
N GLN A 139 18.83 19.55 14.76
CA GLN A 139 18.89 18.14 15.14
C GLN A 139 19.07 17.26 13.90
N ARG A 140 18.31 17.50 12.82
CA ARG A 140 18.45 16.78 11.54
C ARG A 140 19.84 16.93 10.94
N ARG A 141 20.38 18.15 10.89
CA ARG A 141 21.73 18.42 10.41
C ARG A 141 22.80 17.75 11.28
N GLN A 142 22.62 17.72 12.58
CA GLN A 142 23.56 17.03 13.48
C GLN A 142 23.52 15.52 13.23
N ALA A 143 22.36 14.91 13.15
CA ALA A 143 22.20 13.49 12.84
C ALA A 143 22.81 13.12 11.47
N LEU A 144 22.68 13.99 10.47
CA LEU A 144 23.30 13.80 9.16
C LEU A 144 24.84 13.86 9.27
N ARG A 145 25.41 14.82 10.02
CA ARG A 145 26.85 14.88 10.26
C ARG A 145 27.37 13.62 10.96
N ASP A 146 26.64 13.12 11.94
CA ASP A 146 27.02 11.93 12.69
C ASP A 146 26.93 10.67 11.80
N PHE A 147 25.94 10.59 10.92
CA PHE A 147 25.84 9.56 9.91
C PHE A 147 27.05 9.58 8.96
N MET A 148 27.38 10.73 8.39
CA MET A 148 28.54 10.87 7.50
C MET A 148 29.87 10.51 8.19
N ARG A 149 30.05 10.92 9.46
CA ARG A 149 31.23 10.51 10.25
C ARG A 149 31.30 9.00 10.45
N CYS A 150 30.18 8.33 10.70
CA CYS A 150 30.12 6.89 10.83
C CYS A 150 30.48 6.18 9.51
N LEU A 151 29.96 6.65 8.37
CA LEU A 151 30.31 6.10 7.05
C LEU A 151 31.82 6.15 6.78
N VAL A 152 32.44 7.30 7.03
CA VAL A 152 33.89 7.49 6.85
C VAL A 152 34.69 6.63 7.81
N LYS A 153 34.29 6.57 9.09
CA LYS A 153 35.00 5.78 10.11
C LYS A 153 34.96 4.29 9.84
N ASP A 154 33.80 3.79 9.44
CA ASP A 154 33.56 2.35 9.29
C ASP A 154 33.94 1.85 7.89
N ARG A 155 34.38 2.74 6.98
CA ARG A 155 34.84 2.43 5.60
C ARG A 155 33.87 1.51 4.87
N LEU A 156 32.57 1.84 4.88
CA LEU A 156 31.56 1.05 4.19
C LEU A 156 31.85 0.99 2.68
N SER A 157 31.71 -0.19 2.12
CA SER A 157 31.77 -0.39 0.66
C SER A 157 30.54 0.22 -0.03
N ASN A 158 30.66 0.54 -1.32
CA ASN A 158 29.54 1.04 -2.10
C ASN A 158 28.33 0.08 -2.06
N ALA A 159 28.56 -1.24 -2.09
CA ALA A 159 27.49 -2.23 -1.96
C ALA A 159 26.79 -2.19 -0.59
N GLU A 160 27.52 -1.87 0.49
CA GLU A 160 26.92 -1.68 1.82
C GLU A 160 26.16 -0.36 1.90
N LEU A 161 26.63 0.68 1.21
CA LEU A 161 25.94 1.96 1.09
C LEU A 161 24.63 1.83 0.29
N GLU A 162 24.66 1.14 -0.86
CA GLU A 162 23.47 0.85 -1.67
C GLU A 162 22.43 0.00 -0.92
N ASN A 163 22.90 -0.89 -0.07
CA ASN A 163 22.04 -1.69 0.82
C ASN A 163 21.56 -0.98 2.09
N LEU A 164 22.00 0.24 2.35
CA LEU A 164 21.38 1.09 3.35
C LEU A 164 20.07 1.64 2.77
N THR A 165 19.08 0.80 2.57
CA THR A 165 17.69 1.23 2.31
C THR A 165 17.18 1.96 3.55
N VAL A 166 17.65 3.15 3.66
CA VAL A 166 17.80 3.94 4.85
C VAL A 166 16.51 4.58 5.27
N LEU A 167 15.59 4.67 4.34
CA LEU A 167 14.44 5.55 4.44
C LEU A 167 13.14 4.81 4.77
N ASP A 168 13.18 3.49 4.94
CA ASP A 168 11.97 2.69 4.97
C ASP A 168 11.00 3.12 6.07
N GLN A 169 11.48 3.31 7.31
CA GLN A 169 10.61 3.79 8.40
C GLN A 169 10.11 5.21 8.15
N ALA A 170 11.02 6.13 7.82
CA ALA A 170 10.66 7.53 7.57
C ALA A 170 9.82 7.68 6.29
N THR A 171 10.13 6.92 5.24
CA THR A 171 9.35 6.89 4.01
C THR A 171 7.94 6.36 4.26
N SER A 172 7.81 5.28 5.03
CA SER A 172 6.52 4.72 5.42
C SER A 172 5.71 5.71 6.25
N LEU A 173 6.34 6.37 7.23
CA LEU A 173 5.71 7.39 8.06
C LEU A 173 5.22 8.59 7.23
N ASN A 174 6.08 9.12 6.36
CA ASN A 174 5.75 10.22 5.45
C ASN A 174 4.61 9.86 4.50
N ARG A 175 4.55 8.62 4.04
CA ARG A 175 3.45 8.14 3.20
C ARG A 175 2.13 8.09 3.97
N ILE A 176 2.14 7.62 5.21
CA ILE A 176 0.95 7.62 6.08
C ILE A 176 0.46 9.05 6.28
N HIS A 177 1.35 9.98 6.59
CA HIS A 177 1.04 11.40 6.73
C HIS A 177 0.47 12.02 5.44
N LYS A 178 1.03 11.67 4.28
CA LYS A 178 0.47 12.10 2.97
C LYS A 178 -0.95 11.58 2.74
N VAL A 179 -1.23 10.33 3.09
CA VAL A 179 -2.57 9.76 2.99
C VAL A 179 -3.54 10.53 3.87
N GLU A 180 -3.20 10.78 5.14
CA GLU A 180 -4.03 11.56 6.05
C GLU A 180 -4.33 12.96 5.50
N ASN A 181 -3.29 13.69 5.07
CA ASN A 181 -3.46 15.04 4.52
C ASN A 181 -4.32 15.06 3.26
N THR A 182 -4.17 14.07 2.39
CA THR A 182 -5.00 13.93 1.18
C THR A 182 -6.45 13.66 1.54
N MET A 183 -6.70 12.78 2.50
CA MET A 183 -8.06 12.44 2.93
C MET A 183 -8.73 13.58 3.70
N ARG A 184 -7.97 14.32 4.50
CA ARG A 184 -8.45 15.52 5.22
C ARG A 184 -8.85 16.65 4.28
N SER A 185 -8.10 16.84 3.19
CA SER A 185 -8.32 17.91 2.20
C SER A 185 -9.25 17.53 1.05
N ARG A 186 -9.83 16.31 1.07
CA ARG A 186 -10.67 15.82 -0.02
C ARG A 186 -11.91 16.69 -0.25
N LYS A 187 -12.26 16.87 -1.53
CA LYS A 187 -13.49 17.56 -1.95
C LYS A 187 -14.69 16.61 -2.08
N SER A 188 -14.43 15.33 -2.24
CA SER A 188 -15.47 14.31 -2.34
C SER A 188 -16.30 14.25 -1.05
N LYS A 189 -17.63 14.18 -1.21
CA LYS A 189 -18.60 13.99 -0.12
C LYS A 189 -18.87 12.50 0.18
N THR A 190 -18.16 11.60 -0.46
CA THR A 190 -18.28 10.15 -0.25
C THR A 190 -18.09 9.80 1.20
N LYS A 191 -19.05 9.11 1.79
CA LYS A 191 -18.93 8.56 3.14
C LYS A 191 -17.96 7.38 3.13
N LEU A 192 -17.07 7.30 4.10
CA LEU A 192 -16.13 6.20 4.26
C LEU A 192 -16.40 5.47 5.56
N ASP A 193 -16.63 4.16 5.46
CA ASP A 193 -16.79 3.24 6.59
C ASP A 193 -15.67 2.16 6.52
N LEU A 194 -15.03 1.88 7.66
CA LEU A 194 -13.96 0.89 7.77
C LEU A 194 -14.34 -0.12 8.86
N VAL A 195 -14.30 -1.40 8.51
CA VAL A 195 -14.81 -2.49 9.36
C VAL A 195 -13.76 -3.58 9.50
N CYS A 196 -13.42 -3.91 10.76
CA CYS A 196 -12.62 -5.08 11.06
C CYS A 196 -13.52 -6.32 11.09
N GLY A 197 -13.35 -7.22 10.14
CA GLY A 197 -14.19 -8.41 10.04
C GLY A 197 -13.81 -9.32 8.88
N SER A 198 -14.38 -10.53 8.90
CA SER A 198 -14.19 -11.50 7.83
C SER A 198 -15.03 -11.13 6.60
N MET A 199 -14.47 -11.28 5.40
CA MET A 199 -15.23 -11.14 4.16
C MET A 199 -16.41 -12.10 4.07
N PHE A 200 -16.39 -13.20 4.80
CA PHE A 200 -17.44 -14.23 4.78
C PHE A 200 -18.66 -13.88 5.65
N ASP A 201 -18.58 -12.78 6.41
CA ASP A 201 -19.65 -12.34 7.35
C ASP A 201 -20.26 -11.00 6.88
N ILE A 202 -19.93 -10.55 5.68
CA ILE A 202 -20.41 -9.27 5.12
C ILE A 202 -21.88 -9.38 4.67
N PRO A 203 -22.74 -8.41 5.02
CA PRO A 203 -24.11 -8.33 4.50
C PRO A 203 -24.11 -7.72 3.08
N PHE A 204 -23.85 -8.56 2.07
CA PHE A 204 -23.62 -8.14 0.68
C PHE A 204 -24.83 -7.47 0.01
N GLU A 205 -26.04 -7.66 0.51
CA GLU A 205 -27.27 -7.08 -0.03
C GLU A 205 -27.21 -5.57 -0.12
N LYS A 206 -26.47 -4.93 0.78
CA LYS A 206 -26.34 -3.46 0.89
C LYS A 206 -25.47 -2.82 -0.18
N TYR A 207 -24.70 -3.61 -0.94
CA TYR A 207 -23.67 -3.09 -1.84
C TYR A 207 -24.05 -3.33 -3.30
N ASP A 208 -23.76 -2.32 -4.13
CA ASP A 208 -24.02 -2.35 -5.56
C ASP A 208 -22.79 -2.85 -6.33
N VAL A 209 -21.61 -2.35 -5.95
CA VAL A 209 -20.34 -2.70 -6.57
C VAL A 209 -19.43 -3.32 -5.51
N ILE A 210 -18.99 -4.54 -5.73
CA ILE A 210 -18.21 -5.35 -4.81
C ILE A 210 -16.85 -5.67 -5.43
N TYR A 211 -15.78 -5.36 -4.70
CA TYR A 211 -14.41 -5.64 -5.12
C TYR A 211 -13.69 -6.55 -4.13
N PHE A 212 -12.95 -7.51 -4.67
CA PHE A 212 -12.11 -8.43 -3.92
C PHE A 212 -10.66 -8.34 -4.39
N ASP A 213 -9.75 -8.26 -3.42
CA ASP A 213 -8.30 -8.43 -3.59
C ASP A 213 -7.80 -9.48 -2.59
N PRO A 214 -8.16 -10.77 -2.79
CA PRO A 214 -7.81 -11.84 -1.85
C PRO A 214 -6.31 -12.17 -1.93
N PRO A 215 -5.77 -12.94 -0.97
CA PRO A 215 -4.45 -13.54 -1.11
C PRO A 215 -4.38 -14.41 -2.38
N TYR A 216 -3.39 -14.15 -3.25
CA TYR A 216 -3.30 -14.82 -4.55
C TYR A 216 -2.81 -16.26 -4.43
N VAL A 217 -3.37 -17.12 -5.25
CA VAL A 217 -2.96 -18.52 -5.36
C VAL A 217 -1.49 -18.60 -5.78
N GLY A 218 -0.68 -19.31 -5.00
CA GLY A 218 0.74 -19.51 -5.34
C GLY A 218 1.72 -18.46 -4.80
N THR A 219 1.26 -17.35 -4.22
CA THR A 219 2.15 -16.35 -3.64
C THR A 219 2.53 -16.66 -2.19
N SER A 220 3.76 -16.24 -1.77
CA SER A 220 4.25 -16.44 -0.39
C SER A 220 3.72 -15.41 0.62
N CYS A 221 2.75 -14.59 0.23
CA CYS A 221 2.44 -13.34 0.92
C CYS A 221 1.57 -13.47 2.15
N TYR A 222 0.83 -14.56 2.29
CA TYR A 222 0.01 -14.82 3.48
C TYR A 222 0.17 -16.29 3.86
N ASN A 223 0.00 -16.63 5.13
CA ASN A 223 0.03 -18.00 5.58
C ASN A 223 -0.94 -18.84 4.73
N LYS A 224 -0.41 -19.56 3.74
CA LYS A 224 -1.17 -20.39 2.78
C LYS A 224 -2.15 -21.36 3.47
N LYS A 225 -1.94 -21.62 4.76
CA LYS A 225 -2.75 -22.53 5.56
C LYS A 225 -4.12 -21.96 5.97
N ASN A 226 -4.35 -20.64 5.86
CA ASN A 226 -5.50 -19.99 6.50
C ASN A 226 -6.52 -19.35 5.56
N PHE A 227 -6.27 -19.25 4.23
CA PHE A 227 -7.27 -18.72 3.31
C PHE A 227 -8.04 -19.84 2.62
N ASP A 228 -9.34 -19.89 2.84
CA ASP A 228 -10.23 -20.89 2.27
C ASP A 228 -10.66 -20.52 0.84
N PHE A 229 -9.83 -20.89 -0.14
CA PHE A 229 -10.11 -20.65 -1.56
C PHE A 229 -11.38 -21.36 -2.06
N ILE A 230 -11.77 -22.48 -1.44
CA ILE A 230 -12.99 -23.22 -1.82
C ILE A 230 -14.21 -22.41 -1.38
N ARG A 231 -14.22 -21.96 -0.13
CA ARG A 231 -15.27 -21.11 0.41
C ARG A 231 -15.36 -19.77 -0.36
N PHE A 232 -14.21 -19.19 -0.70
CA PHE A 232 -14.15 -17.95 -1.50
C PHE A 232 -14.79 -18.12 -2.88
N ARG A 233 -14.45 -19.17 -3.62
CA ARG A 233 -15.07 -19.46 -4.94
C ARG A 233 -16.57 -19.68 -4.85
N LYS A 234 -17.04 -20.37 -3.79
CA LYS A 234 -18.48 -20.51 -3.53
C LYS A 234 -19.15 -19.16 -3.27
N LEU A 235 -18.49 -18.29 -2.49
CA LEU A 235 -18.99 -16.93 -2.23
C LEU A 235 -19.12 -16.14 -3.54
N LEU A 236 -18.11 -16.16 -4.40
CA LEU A 236 -18.15 -15.50 -5.71
C LEU A 236 -19.33 -15.99 -6.57
N GLN A 237 -19.60 -17.31 -6.58
CA GLN A 237 -20.74 -17.88 -7.30
C GLN A 237 -22.07 -17.39 -6.72
N VAL A 238 -22.23 -17.43 -5.40
CA VAL A 238 -23.44 -16.94 -4.72
C VAL A 238 -23.71 -15.47 -5.06
N LEU A 239 -22.69 -14.61 -4.99
CA LEU A 239 -22.84 -13.19 -5.32
C LEU A 239 -23.23 -12.96 -6.77
N LYS A 240 -22.66 -13.74 -7.69
CA LYS A 240 -23.04 -13.73 -9.11
C LYS A 240 -24.50 -14.15 -9.31
N ASP A 241 -24.93 -15.23 -8.66
CA ASP A 241 -26.30 -15.75 -8.73
C ASP A 241 -27.32 -14.76 -8.13
N MET A 242 -26.88 -13.96 -7.13
CA MET A 242 -27.65 -12.82 -6.59
C MET A 242 -27.71 -11.60 -7.53
N GLY A 243 -27.06 -11.65 -8.70
CA GLY A 243 -27.00 -10.53 -9.65
C GLY A 243 -26.12 -9.37 -9.18
N LYS A 244 -25.18 -9.58 -8.27
CA LYS A 244 -24.27 -8.53 -7.77
C LYS A 244 -23.20 -8.20 -8.80
N THR A 245 -22.81 -6.92 -8.87
CA THR A 245 -21.70 -6.43 -9.68
C THR A 245 -20.39 -6.70 -8.96
N VAL A 246 -19.72 -7.80 -9.30
CA VAL A 246 -18.54 -8.32 -8.59
C VAL A 246 -17.28 -8.20 -9.43
N PHE A 247 -16.22 -7.66 -8.84
CA PHE A 247 -14.89 -7.57 -9.43
C PHE A 247 -13.86 -8.27 -8.54
N VAL A 248 -12.87 -8.91 -9.16
CA VAL A 248 -11.78 -9.60 -8.45
C VAL A 248 -10.45 -9.26 -9.11
N SER A 249 -9.47 -8.80 -8.32
CA SER A 249 -8.06 -8.75 -8.75
C SER A 249 -7.41 -10.10 -8.49
N GLU A 250 -6.79 -10.70 -9.52
CA GLU A 250 -6.06 -11.97 -9.43
C GLU A 250 -5.13 -12.11 -10.67
N TYR A 251 -4.18 -13.04 -10.63
CA TYR A 251 -3.36 -13.39 -11.79
C TYR A 251 -4.10 -14.34 -12.74
N ASN A 252 -4.94 -15.21 -12.20
CA ASN A 252 -5.70 -16.21 -12.95
C ASN A 252 -7.19 -16.04 -12.69
N GLN A 253 -8.01 -16.65 -13.56
CA GLN A 253 -9.46 -16.63 -13.41
C GLN A 253 -9.88 -17.14 -12.01
N PRO A 254 -10.60 -16.31 -11.22
CA PRO A 254 -10.89 -16.63 -9.82
C PRO A 254 -11.96 -17.71 -9.66
N ALA A 255 -12.95 -17.73 -10.57
CA ALA A 255 -14.05 -18.69 -10.58
C ALA A 255 -14.66 -18.81 -11.98
N GLU A 256 -15.48 -19.83 -12.21
CA GLU A 256 -16.24 -20.00 -13.45
C GLU A 256 -17.19 -18.81 -13.69
N GLY A 257 -17.29 -18.37 -14.94
CA GLY A 257 -18.12 -17.23 -15.34
C GLY A 257 -17.59 -15.86 -14.93
N PHE A 258 -16.33 -15.77 -14.51
CA PHE A 258 -15.61 -14.50 -14.38
C PHE A 258 -14.76 -14.25 -15.64
N THR A 259 -14.88 -13.07 -16.21
CA THR A 259 -14.18 -12.66 -17.43
C THR A 259 -13.13 -11.60 -17.14
N GLU A 260 -11.93 -11.73 -17.70
CA GLU A 260 -10.90 -10.69 -17.64
C GLU A 260 -11.39 -9.44 -18.41
N VAL A 261 -11.52 -8.31 -17.71
CA VAL A 261 -12.00 -7.06 -18.30
C VAL A 261 -10.92 -6.02 -18.49
N LYS A 262 -9.92 -6.00 -17.63
CA LYS A 262 -8.74 -5.13 -17.71
C LYS A 262 -7.50 -5.85 -17.21
N SER A 263 -6.33 -5.40 -17.67
CA SER A 263 -5.04 -5.78 -17.07
C SER A 263 -4.15 -4.55 -16.88
N PHE A 264 -3.29 -4.62 -15.86
CA PHE A 264 -2.42 -3.53 -15.45
C PHE A 264 -0.99 -4.06 -15.27
N VAL A 265 -0.03 -3.43 -15.92
CA VAL A 265 1.39 -3.75 -15.69
C VAL A 265 1.88 -2.96 -14.48
N LYS A 266 2.51 -3.64 -13.53
CA LYS A 266 3.23 -3.04 -12.41
C LYS A 266 4.62 -3.65 -12.28
N MET A 267 5.60 -2.84 -11.86
CA MET A 267 6.94 -3.33 -11.57
C MET A 267 6.98 -3.91 -10.15
N MET A 268 7.47 -5.13 -10.00
CA MET A 268 7.74 -5.72 -8.68
C MET A 268 9.24 -5.79 -8.44
N LEU A 269 9.68 -5.28 -7.29
CA LEU A 269 11.03 -5.50 -6.77
C LEU A 269 11.16 -6.98 -6.37
N MET A 270 11.93 -7.73 -7.13
CA MET A 270 12.34 -9.09 -6.78
C MET A 270 13.81 -9.07 -6.38
N ASN A 271 14.13 -9.68 -5.22
CA ASN A 271 15.49 -9.79 -4.67
C ASN A 271 16.55 -10.02 -5.75
N SER A 272 17.59 -9.23 -5.75
CA SER A 272 18.83 -9.36 -6.54
C SER A 272 18.73 -9.50 -8.09
N LYS A 273 17.53 -9.65 -8.66
CA LYS A 273 17.31 -9.84 -10.11
C LYS A 273 16.70 -8.61 -10.82
N GLY A 274 16.58 -7.47 -10.12
CA GLY A 274 16.00 -6.27 -10.68
C GLY A 274 14.45 -6.24 -10.65
N ASN A 275 13.87 -5.19 -11.22
CA ASN A 275 12.43 -5.03 -11.33
C ASN A 275 11.86 -5.94 -12.42
N ILE A 276 10.87 -6.74 -12.08
CA ILE A 276 10.16 -7.60 -13.03
C ILE A 276 8.75 -7.04 -13.26
N PRO A 277 8.33 -6.84 -14.52
CA PRO A 277 6.96 -6.46 -14.81
C PRO A 277 6.02 -7.62 -14.46
N VAL A 278 5.00 -7.33 -13.67
CA VAL A 278 3.94 -8.28 -13.32
C VAL A 278 2.62 -7.74 -13.82
N GLN A 279 1.85 -8.59 -14.47
CA GLN A 279 0.53 -8.25 -14.98
C GLN A 279 -0.53 -8.57 -13.93
N GLU A 280 -1.17 -7.55 -13.42
CA GLU A 280 -2.33 -7.63 -12.55
C GLU A 280 -3.60 -7.64 -13.39
N LYS A 281 -4.53 -8.55 -13.15
CA LYS A 281 -5.76 -8.66 -13.92
C LYS A 281 -6.97 -8.32 -13.07
N LEU A 282 -7.95 -7.68 -13.69
CA LEU A 282 -9.26 -7.41 -13.13
C LEU A 282 -10.29 -8.29 -13.84
N PHE A 283 -10.99 -9.10 -13.05
CA PHE A 283 -12.05 -9.97 -13.51
C PHE A 283 -13.41 -9.42 -13.08
N TYR A 284 -14.40 -9.55 -13.94
CA TYR A 284 -15.80 -9.23 -13.69
C TYR A 284 -16.65 -10.49 -13.67
N GLY A 285 -17.63 -10.58 -12.77
CA GLY A 285 -18.54 -11.71 -12.58
C GLY A 285 -19.64 -11.79 -13.65
N GLY A 286 -19.30 -11.62 -14.91
CA GLY A 286 -20.21 -11.65 -16.06
C GLY A 286 -19.43 -11.68 -17.37
N SER A 287 -20.15 -11.49 -18.51
CA SER A 287 -19.52 -11.44 -19.82
C SER A 287 -18.87 -10.08 -20.09
N LYS A 288 -18.04 -10.01 -21.15
CA LYS A 288 -17.41 -8.76 -21.60
C LYS A 288 -18.45 -7.75 -22.08
N GLU A 289 -19.50 -8.22 -22.75
CA GLU A 289 -20.60 -7.39 -23.21
C GLU A 289 -21.38 -6.79 -22.05
N GLN A 290 -21.66 -7.60 -21.02
CA GLN A 290 -22.29 -7.12 -19.79
C GLN A 290 -21.43 -6.07 -19.10
N TYR A 291 -20.10 -6.30 -18.99
CA TYR A 291 -19.19 -5.30 -18.45
C TYR A 291 -19.24 -3.99 -19.24
N ASN A 292 -19.17 -4.06 -20.56
CA ASN A 292 -19.16 -2.87 -21.43
C ASN A 292 -20.49 -2.07 -21.35
N SER A 293 -21.57 -2.69 -20.89
CA SER A 293 -22.87 -2.03 -20.70
C SER A 293 -23.05 -1.36 -19.35
N LEU A 294 -22.08 -1.53 -18.41
CA LEU A 294 -22.17 -0.90 -17.10
C LEU A 294 -22.01 0.63 -17.19
N GLU A 295 -22.86 1.36 -16.47
CA GLU A 295 -22.82 2.81 -16.43
C GLU A 295 -21.63 3.36 -15.65
N GLY A 296 -21.13 4.52 -16.03
CA GLY A 296 -20.09 5.26 -15.31
C GLY A 296 -18.69 4.64 -15.42
N LEU A 297 -18.45 3.74 -16.38
CA LEU A 297 -17.09 3.36 -16.75
C LEU A 297 -16.38 4.56 -17.37
N SER A 298 -15.16 4.88 -16.92
CA SER A 298 -14.36 5.86 -17.64
C SER A 298 -13.78 5.20 -18.90
N THR A 299 -13.87 5.91 -20.03
CA THR A 299 -13.19 5.51 -21.27
C THR A 299 -11.69 5.66 -21.08
N LEU A 300 -11.03 4.59 -20.57
CA LEU A 300 -9.57 4.54 -20.56
C LEU A 300 -9.12 4.30 -22.00
N SER A 301 -8.43 5.28 -22.60
CA SER A 301 -7.58 5.05 -23.77
C SER A 301 -6.58 3.93 -23.47
N GLU A 302 -6.15 3.20 -24.49
CA GLU A 302 -5.29 2.00 -24.44
C GLU A 302 -4.06 2.11 -23.52
N PRO A 303 -3.36 1.01 -23.22
CA PRO A 303 -2.53 0.85 -22.04
C PRO A 303 -1.41 1.90 -21.97
N ASP A 304 -1.59 2.90 -21.14
CA ASP A 304 -0.48 3.73 -20.67
C ASP A 304 0.47 2.83 -19.87
N ILE A 305 1.56 2.46 -20.49
CA ILE A 305 2.72 1.93 -19.77
C ILE A 305 3.23 3.12 -18.97
N ASP A 306 2.88 3.18 -17.70
CA ASP A 306 3.39 4.21 -16.80
C ASP A 306 4.88 3.97 -16.58
N THR A 307 5.70 4.62 -17.41
CA THR A 307 7.16 4.64 -17.30
C THR A 307 7.66 5.61 -16.23
N THR A 308 6.76 6.36 -15.56
CA THR A 308 7.14 7.40 -14.59
C THR A 308 7.60 6.86 -13.23
N VAL A 309 7.63 5.54 -13.03
CA VAL A 309 8.18 4.94 -11.80
C VAL A 309 9.72 4.96 -11.77
N LEU A 310 10.39 5.44 -12.83
CA LEU A 310 11.85 5.54 -12.88
C LEU A 310 12.42 6.87 -12.35
N ASP A 311 11.58 7.88 -12.07
CA ASP A 311 12.07 9.23 -11.78
C ASP A 311 12.13 9.66 -10.31
N ASP A 312 11.75 8.79 -9.35
CA ASP A 312 11.87 9.15 -7.92
C ASP A 312 13.22 8.76 -7.29
N THR A 313 14.21 8.33 -8.07
CA THR A 313 15.53 7.96 -7.54
C THR A 313 16.75 8.62 -8.19
N ASP A 314 16.62 9.49 -9.21
CA ASP A 314 17.81 10.09 -9.83
C ASP A 314 17.59 11.49 -10.41
N GLU A 315 17.45 12.50 -9.54
CA GLU A 315 17.87 13.86 -9.88
C GLU A 315 18.71 14.45 -8.74
N ARG A 316 19.93 13.97 -8.54
CA ARG A 316 21.07 14.67 -7.93
C ARG A 316 22.39 13.94 -8.16
N ALA A 317 22.70 13.62 -9.39
CA ALA A 317 24.11 13.52 -9.80
C ALA A 317 24.50 14.85 -10.45
N GLY A 318 24.90 15.80 -9.62
CA GLY A 318 25.52 17.03 -10.09
C GLY A 318 26.81 16.70 -10.84
N GLU A 319 26.96 17.27 -12.03
CA GLU A 319 28.14 17.26 -12.86
C GLU A 319 29.37 17.66 -12.03
N VAL A 320 30.29 16.74 -11.86
CA VAL A 320 31.67 17.06 -11.45
C VAL A 320 32.42 17.34 -12.72
N GLU A 321 32.56 18.62 -13.05
CA GLU A 321 33.52 19.12 -14.04
C GLU A 321 34.92 18.62 -13.68
N THR A 322 35.46 17.78 -14.53
CA THR A 322 36.88 17.40 -14.47
C THR A 322 37.69 18.53 -15.11
N ASP A 323 38.20 19.42 -14.30
CA ASP A 323 39.25 20.35 -14.70
C ASP A 323 40.59 19.58 -14.84
N ARG A 324 40.99 19.33 -16.07
CA ARG A 324 42.34 18.90 -16.44
C ARG A 324 43.17 20.14 -16.69
N GLY A 325 43.81 20.64 -15.67
CA GLY A 325 44.85 21.67 -15.78
C GLY A 325 46.22 21.03 -15.75
N VAL A 326 46.93 21.19 -16.86
CA VAL A 326 48.31 20.93 -17.11
C VAL A 326 49.22 21.78 -16.21
N VAL A 327 50.21 21.23 -15.53
CA VAL A 327 51.66 21.38 -15.57
C VAL A 327 52.29 20.46 -14.53
#